data_acfc660bb6c8510c0527f36f20ec2232
#
_entry.id   acfc660bb6c8510c0527f36f20ec2232
#
_cell.length_a   1.000
_cell.length_b   1.000
_cell.length_c   1.000
_cell.angle_alpha   90.00
_cell.angle_beta   90.00
_cell.angle_gamma   90.00
#
_symmetry.space_group_name_H-M   'P 1'
#
loop_
_entity.id
_entity.type
_entity.pdbx_description
1 polymer ?
#
loop_
_entity_poly.entity_id
_entity_poly.type
_entity_poly.pdbx_seq_one_letter_code
_entity_poly.pdbx_strand_id
1 'polypeptide(L)'
;MTVLTEKTLEEILSYLEKSINNLAKEAIGNLEFEGKTQVENFLQNQFEIRLENLLVAKSSSIHHLESGMKNKIIQRKQKIFEQISKQYKN
;
A
#
# COMPACT_ATOMS: atom_id res chain seq x y z
N MET A 1 11.71 -23.41 4.59
CA MET A 1 11.00 -22.22 5.07
C MET A 1 11.61 -20.96 4.47
N THR A 2 10.80 -20.15 3.83
CA THR A 2 11.28 -18.95 3.16
C THR A 2 11.23 -17.79 4.15
N VAL A 3 12.37 -17.16 4.40
CA VAL A 3 12.43 -15.99 5.27
C VAL A 3 12.28 -14.75 4.39
N LEU A 4 11.37 -13.87 4.77
CA LEU A 4 11.20 -12.60 4.06
C LEU A 4 12.43 -11.73 4.31
N THR A 5 13.11 -11.34 3.24
CA THR A 5 14.28 -10.46 3.33
C THR A 5 13.86 -9.01 3.15
N GLU A 6 14.73 -8.09 3.56
CA GLU A 6 14.49 -6.66 3.34
C GLU A 6 14.39 -6.33 1.86
N LYS A 7 15.18 -7.02 1.03
CA LYS A 7 15.13 -6.83 -0.41
C LYS A 7 13.77 -7.23 -0.97
N THR A 8 13.26 -8.38 -0.55
CA THR A 8 11.96 -8.86 -1.00
C THR A 8 10.86 -7.92 -0.53
N LEU A 9 10.94 -7.47 0.72
CA LEU A 9 9.98 -6.50 1.25
C LEU A 9 10.00 -5.21 0.43
N GLU A 10 11.18 -4.71 0.09
CA GLU A 10 11.28 -3.50 -0.72
C GLU A 10 10.65 -3.69 -2.10
N GLU A 11 10.83 -4.85 -2.70
CA GLU A 11 10.19 -5.17 -3.98
C GLU A 11 8.67 -5.17 -3.86
N ILE A 12 8.15 -5.75 -2.77
CA ILE A 12 6.71 -5.75 -2.49
C ILE A 12 6.20 -4.32 -2.33
N LEU A 13 6.90 -3.50 -1.56
CA LEU A 13 6.49 -2.12 -1.29
C LEU A 13 6.55 -1.27 -2.56
N SER A 14 7.55 -1.47 -3.39
CA SER A 14 7.65 -0.76 -4.67
C SER A 14 6.51 -1.14 -5.61
N TYR A 15 6.15 -2.41 -5.64
CA TYR A 15 5.01 -2.87 -6.42
C TYR A 15 3.71 -2.26 -5.91
N LEU A 16 3.53 -2.24 -4.58
CA LEU A 16 2.35 -1.66 -3.97
C LEU A 16 2.25 -0.16 -4.25
N GLU A 17 3.36 0.54 -4.18
CA GLU A 17 3.37 1.98 -4.47
C GLU A 17 2.84 2.25 -5.88
N LYS A 18 3.34 1.51 -6.87
CA LYS A 18 2.88 1.62 -8.24
C LYS A 18 1.40 1.27 -8.38
N SER A 19 1.02 0.14 -7.79
CA SER A 19 -0.34 -0.38 -7.88
C SER A 19 -1.35 0.59 -7.25
N ILE A 20 -1.04 1.09 -6.06
CA ILE A 20 -1.95 1.99 -5.35
C ILE A 20 -2.01 3.36 -6.04
N ASN A 21 -0.89 3.86 -6.57
CA ASN A 21 -0.91 5.10 -7.34
C ASN A 21 -1.78 4.99 -8.59
N ASN A 22 -1.73 3.86 -9.28
CA ASN A 22 -2.58 3.63 -10.44
C ASN A 22 -4.05 3.56 -10.05
N LEU A 23 -4.36 2.87 -8.95
CA LEU A 23 -5.73 2.83 -8.43
C LEU A 23 -6.22 4.22 -8.03
N ALA A 24 -5.34 5.02 -7.45
CA ALA A 24 -5.69 6.37 -7.04
C ALA A 24 -6.08 7.23 -8.24
N LYS A 25 -5.34 7.15 -9.32
CA LYS A 25 -5.66 7.88 -10.54
C LYS A 25 -7.02 7.48 -11.08
N GLU A 26 -7.31 6.18 -11.10
CA GLU A 26 -8.60 5.69 -11.56
C GLU A 26 -9.73 6.13 -10.64
N ALA A 27 -9.53 6.05 -9.32
CA ALA A 27 -10.54 6.42 -8.34
C ALA A 27 -10.85 7.91 -8.37
N ILE A 28 -9.81 8.74 -8.50
CA ILE A 28 -9.98 10.19 -8.57
C ILE A 28 -10.79 10.58 -9.81
N GLY A 29 -10.58 9.88 -10.91
CA GLY A 29 -11.34 10.11 -12.13
C GLY A 29 -12.72 9.48 -12.15
N ASN A 30 -13.08 8.72 -11.12
CA ASN A 30 -14.33 7.97 -11.08
C ASN A 30 -15.39 8.73 -10.27
N LEU A 31 -16.49 9.06 -10.91
CA LEU A 31 -17.58 9.81 -10.30
C LEU A 31 -18.37 9.02 -9.24
N GLU A 32 -18.12 7.71 -9.10
CA GLU A 32 -18.76 6.91 -8.07
C GLU A 32 -18.27 7.24 -6.67
N PHE A 33 -17.07 7.82 -6.56
CA PHE A 33 -16.54 8.22 -5.27
C PHE A 33 -16.95 9.65 -4.94
N GLU A 34 -17.56 9.83 -3.77
CA GLU A 34 -18.14 11.11 -3.38
C GLU A 34 -17.18 12.03 -2.63
N GLY A 35 -15.90 11.76 -2.64
CA GLY A 35 -14.96 12.66 -2.02
C GLY A 35 -13.67 11.99 -1.61
N LYS A 36 -12.76 12.82 -1.11
CA LYS A 36 -11.43 12.43 -0.75
C LYS A 36 -11.40 11.33 0.30
N THR A 37 -12.23 11.45 1.34
CA THR A 37 -12.23 10.49 2.45
C THR A 37 -12.63 9.10 1.96
N GLN A 38 -13.63 9.01 1.11
CA GLN A 38 -14.09 7.74 0.57
C GLN A 38 -13.00 7.08 -0.27
N VAL A 39 -12.34 7.86 -1.12
CA VAL A 39 -11.25 7.37 -1.96
C VAL A 39 -10.08 6.89 -1.09
N GLU A 40 -9.71 7.67 -0.07
CA GLU A 40 -8.62 7.29 0.82
C GLU A 40 -8.93 6.00 1.57
N ASN A 41 -10.15 5.84 2.08
CA ASN A 41 -10.54 4.62 2.77
C ASN A 41 -10.47 3.41 1.85
N PHE A 42 -10.95 3.56 0.63
CA PHE A 42 -10.86 2.50 -0.38
C PHE A 42 -9.40 2.11 -0.63
N LEU A 43 -8.53 3.09 -0.85
CA LEU A 43 -7.14 2.84 -1.16
C LEU A 43 -6.38 2.22 0.02
N GLN A 44 -6.69 2.64 1.25
CA GLN A 44 -6.08 2.03 2.43
C GLN A 44 -6.46 0.57 2.55
N ASN A 45 -7.73 0.24 2.34
CA ASN A 45 -8.17 -1.14 2.34
C ASN A 45 -7.47 -1.96 1.26
N GLN A 46 -7.34 -1.41 0.05
CA GLN A 46 -6.65 -2.09 -1.04
C GLN A 46 -5.18 -2.30 -0.74
N PHE A 47 -4.53 -1.30 -0.12
CA PHE A 47 -3.13 -1.44 0.28
C PHE A 47 -2.96 -2.62 1.23
N GLU A 48 -3.78 -2.70 2.27
CA GLU A 48 -3.65 -3.74 3.27
C GLU A 48 -3.98 -5.13 2.74
N ILE A 49 -5.04 -5.23 1.93
CA ILE A 49 -5.42 -6.51 1.31
C ILE A 49 -4.30 -7.01 0.40
N ARG A 50 -3.79 -6.14 -0.45
CA ARG A 50 -2.74 -6.52 -1.40
C ARG A 50 -1.42 -6.84 -0.70
N LEU A 51 -1.08 -6.07 0.34
CA LEU A 51 0.12 -6.34 1.14
C LEU A 51 0.03 -7.72 1.78
N GLU A 52 -1.08 -8.01 2.44
CA GLU A 52 -1.24 -9.31 3.10
C GLU A 52 -1.18 -10.46 2.08
N ASN A 53 -1.82 -10.31 0.93
CA ASN A 53 -1.79 -11.33 -0.10
C ASN A 53 -0.37 -11.58 -0.61
N LEU A 54 0.41 -10.52 -0.79
CA LEU A 54 1.80 -10.64 -1.24
C LEU A 54 2.67 -11.30 -0.17
N LEU A 55 2.45 -10.96 1.10
CA LEU A 55 3.19 -11.58 2.20
C LEU A 55 2.84 -13.06 2.32
N VAL A 56 1.58 -13.41 2.23
CA VAL A 56 1.15 -14.81 2.28
C VAL A 56 1.78 -15.59 1.13
N ALA A 57 1.86 -15.01 -0.07
CA ALA A 57 2.50 -15.65 -1.21
C ALA A 57 3.99 -15.93 -0.95
N LYS A 58 4.61 -15.18 -0.02
CA LYS A 58 6.00 -15.41 0.41
C LYS A 58 6.06 -16.20 1.72
N SER A 59 4.99 -16.88 2.08
CA SER A 59 4.89 -17.65 3.32
C SER A 59 5.13 -16.83 4.58
N SER A 60 4.64 -15.60 4.58
CA SER A 60 4.78 -14.68 5.70
C SER A 60 3.45 -14.01 6.01
N SER A 61 3.43 -13.18 7.05
CA SER A 61 2.26 -12.36 7.37
C SER A 61 2.75 -11.14 8.15
N ILE A 62 1.88 -10.11 8.23
CA ILE A 62 2.21 -8.89 8.98
C ILE A 62 2.55 -9.22 10.43
N HIS A 63 1.85 -10.18 11.02
CA HIS A 63 2.04 -10.53 12.43
C HIS A 63 3.40 -11.17 12.73
N HIS A 64 4.06 -11.73 11.71
CA HIS A 64 5.34 -12.41 11.86
C HIS A 64 6.54 -11.53 11.49
N LEU A 65 6.30 -10.29 11.09
CA LEU A 65 7.38 -9.40 10.68
C LEU A 65 8.09 -8.79 11.89
N GLU A 66 9.39 -8.58 11.75
CA GLU A 66 10.17 -7.86 12.73
C GLU A 66 9.77 -6.39 12.76
N SER A 67 10.01 -5.73 13.91
CA SER A 67 9.65 -4.33 14.11
C SER A 67 10.21 -3.42 13.02
N GLY A 68 11.46 -3.66 12.60
CA GLY A 68 12.08 -2.85 11.56
C GLY A 68 11.34 -2.95 10.23
N MET A 69 10.86 -4.14 9.89
CA MET A 69 10.10 -4.35 8.66
C MET A 69 8.72 -3.71 8.75
N LYS A 70 8.06 -3.84 9.91
CA LYS A 70 6.77 -3.18 10.14
C LYS A 70 6.88 -1.67 10.00
N ASN A 71 7.96 -1.10 10.53
CA ASN A 71 8.21 0.33 10.42
C ASN A 71 8.43 0.76 8.97
N LYS A 72 9.14 -0.03 8.18
CA LYS A 72 9.31 0.24 6.75
C LYS A 72 7.97 0.26 6.01
N ILE A 73 7.09 -0.66 6.35
CA ILE A 73 5.75 -0.71 5.76
C ILE A 73 4.97 0.57 6.10
N ILE A 74 5.00 0.95 7.38
CA ILE A 74 4.29 2.15 7.85
C ILE A 74 4.81 3.40 7.15
N GLN A 75 6.14 3.55 7.07
CA GLN A 75 6.77 4.70 6.44
C GLN A 75 6.43 4.77 4.94
N ARG A 76 6.48 3.63 4.26
CA ARG A 76 6.17 3.60 2.84
C ARG A 76 4.69 3.90 2.61
N LYS A 77 3.81 3.37 3.46
CA LYS A 77 2.38 3.66 3.38
C LYS A 77 2.11 5.15 3.52
N GLN A 78 2.73 5.79 4.51
CA GLN A 78 2.59 7.22 4.71
C GLN A 78 3.06 8.01 3.49
N LYS A 79 4.20 7.63 2.92
CA LYS A 79 4.73 8.28 1.73
C LYS A 79 3.77 8.15 0.54
N ILE A 80 3.24 6.95 0.33
CA ILE A 80 2.30 6.70 -0.77
C ILE A 80 1.07 7.59 -0.62
N PHE A 81 0.49 7.64 0.58
CA PHE A 81 -0.73 8.40 0.80
C PHE A 81 -0.50 9.91 0.81
N GLU A 82 0.71 10.36 1.18
CA GLU A 82 1.06 11.77 1.00
C GLU A 82 1.10 12.15 -0.48
N GLN A 83 1.69 11.31 -1.31
CA GLN A 83 1.74 11.54 -2.76
C GLN A 83 0.33 11.57 -3.35
N ILE A 84 -0.52 10.66 -2.91
CA ILE A 84 -1.90 10.60 -3.37
C ILE A 84 -2.67 11.85 -2.94
N SER A 85 -2.47 12.27 -1.70
CA SER A 85 -3.12 13.46 -1.16
C SER A 85 -2.81 14.70 -1.99
N LYS A 86 -1.60 14.82 -2.51
CA LYS A 86 -1.22 15.94 -3.37
C LYS A 86 -1.98 15.97 -4.68
N GLN A 87 -2.43 14.82 -5.16
CA GLN A 87 -3.20 14.75 -6.41
C GLN A 87 -4.59 15.38 -6.28
N TYR A 88 -5.12 15.43 -5.06
CA TYR A 88 -6.43 16.03 -4.83
C TYR A 88 -6.41 17.55 -4.78
N LYS A 89 -5.23 18.13 -4.64
CA LYS A 89 -5.12 19.59 -4.49
C LYS A 89 -5.03 20.33 -5.82
N ASN A 90 -5.10 19.63 -6.89
CA ASN A 90 -5.01 20.23 -8.23
C ASN A 90 -6.36 20.41 -8.85
#